data_142c1d83ea01f31676d4dce03aaa74bd
#
_entry.id   142c1d83ea01f31676d4dce03aaa74bd
#
_cell.length_a   1.000
_cell.length_b   1.000
_cell.length_c   1.000
_cell.angle_alpha   90.00
_cell.angle_beta   90.00
_cell.angle_gamma   90.00
#
_symmetry.space_group_name_H-M   'P 1'
#
loop_
_entity.id
_entity.type
_entity.pdbx_description
1 polymer ?
#
loop_
_entity_poly.entity_id
_entity_poly.type
_entity_poly.pdbx_seq_one_letter_code
_entity_poly.pdbx_strand_id
1 'polypeptide(L)'
;MTDSPTVPRRFPTQKRSEQTVQRILDAAGELLGRIPLEFVTTSRIAKEAGISIGALYRFYPDKQAIFDAVAVRHVRHFQTWLELEVIQPMERDLKENLGGFNPSKFLANVIDTYIDYLDQNPDFRALALGRLISPGTKERQASPVTGLPALLKSFMLERLRIPNTPELDLMLRVVSEAGERLIAFAYEQPTRAGRDMVIEEMKRMLTTYLFVVPAR
;
A
#
# COMPACT_ATOMS: atom_id res chain seq x y z
N MET A 1 -1.01 18.67 -19.35
CA MET A 1 -0.95 17.24 -19.01
C MET A 1 -2.06 17.00 -18.00
N THR A 2 -3.14 16.39 -18.44
CA THR A 2 -4.37 16.19 -17.66
C THR A 2 -4.15 15.05 -16.70
N ASP A 3 -4.12 15.39 -15.43
CA ASP A 3 -4.09 14.49 -14.28
C ASP A 3 -5.30 13.56 -14.37
N SER A 4 -5.09 12.28 -14.64
CA SER A 4 -6.18 11.29 -14.60
C SER A 4 -6.62 11.13 -13.15
N PRO A 5 -7.86 11.47 -12.80
CA PRO A 5 -8.29 11.46 -11.43
C PRO A 5 -8.42 10.01 -10.92
N THR A 6 -7.68 9.68 -9.90
CA THR A 6 -7.86 8.49 -9.05
C THR A 6 -9.23 8.48 -8.33
N VAL A 7 -10.00 9.52 -8.53
CA VAL A 7 -11.28 9.81 -7.85
C VAL A 7 -12.41 9.67 -8.85
N PRO A 8 -13.61 9.25 -8.45
CA PRO A 8 -14.79 9.26 -9.30
C PRO A 8 -14.97 10.64 -9.95
N ARG A 9 -15.33 10.70 -11.24
CA ARG A 9 -15.62 11.96 -11.94
C ARG A 9 -16.76 12.78 -11.30
N ARG A 10 -17.61 12.15 -10.49
CA ARG A 10 -18.58 12.78 -9.61
C ARG A 10 -18.39 12.22 -8.21
N PHE A 11 -18.16 13.12 -7.26
CA PHE A 11 -18.23 12.75 -5.86
C PHE A 11 -19.63 12.23 -5.55
N PRO A 12 -19.75 11.09 -4.87
CA PRO A 12 -21.05 10.57 -4.46
C PRO A 12 -21.68 11.56 -3.48
N THR A 13 -22.66 12.33 -3.92
CA THR A 13 -23.45 13.22 -3.06
C THR A 13 -24.62 12.49 -2.41
N GLN A 14 -24.87 11.23 -2.81
CA GLN A 14 -25.98 10.42 -2.33
C GLN A 14 -25.51 8.99 -2.07
N LYS A 15 -26.02 8.38 -1.01
CA LYS A 15 -25.77 6.99 -0.56
C LYS A 15 -25.80 5.96 -1.72
N ARG A 16 -26.69 6.14 -2.70
CA ARG A 16 -26.80 5.27 -3.89
C ARG A 16 -25.58 5.35 -4.81
N SER A 17 -24.99 6.54 -4.96
CA SER A 17 -23.77 6.73 -5.77
C SER A 17 -22.55 6.09 -5.09
N GLU A 18 -22.45 6.23 -3.77
CA GLU A 18 -21.39 5.57 -2.96
C GLU A 18 -21.49 4.04 -3.08
N GLN A 19 -22.68 3.47 -2.95
CA GLN A 19 -22.89 2.05 -3.14
C GLN A 19 -22.50 1.58 -4.55
N THR A 20 -22.76 2.39 -5.59
CA THR A 20 -22.33 2.05 -6.95
C THR A 20 -20.82 2.06 -7.09
N VAL A 21 -20.14 3.05 -6.51
CA VAL A 21 -18.66 3.11 -6.48
C VAL A 21 -18.09 1.88 -5.78
N GLN A 22 -18.61 1.50 -4.60
CA GLN A 22 -18.16 0.29 -3.90
C GLN A 22 -18.33 -0.96 -4.74
N ARG A 23 -19.49 -1.15 -5.38
CA ARG A 23 -19.74 -2.30 -6.28
C ARG A 23 -18.75 -2.37 -7.44
N ILE A 24 -18.36 -1.22 -8.02
CA ILE A 24 -17.36 -1.16 -9.09
C ILE A 24 -15.98 -1.60 -8.54
N LEU A 25 -15.59 -1.11 -7.37
CA LEU A 25 -14.30 -1.44 -6.77
C LEU A 25 -14.25 -2.91 -6.31
N ASP A 26 -15.34 -3.45 -5.76
CA ASP A 26 -15.43 -4.85 -5.35
C ASP A 26 -15.34 -5.78 -6.56
N ALA A 27 -16.11 -5.49 -7.62
CA ALA A 27 -16.06 -6.24 -8.88
C ALA A 27 -14.67 -6.20 -9.53
N ALA A 28 -13.99 -5.06 -9.50
CA ALA A 28 -12.64 -4.93 -10.01
C ALA A 28 -11.64 -5.75 -9.18
N GLY A 29 -11.74 -5.70 -7.85
CA GLY A 29 -10.92 -6.50 -6.93
C GLY A 29 -11.12 -8.01 -7.16
N GLU A 30 -12.37 -8.49 -7.21
CA GLU A 30 -12.67 -9.90 -7.50
C GLU A 30 -12.06 -10.36 -8.83
N LEU A 31 -12.18 -9.58 -9.89
CA LEU A 31 -11.58 -9.90 -11.19
C LEU A 31 -10.05 -9.92 -11.13
N LEU A 32 -9.43 -8.92 -10.49
CA LEU A 32 -7.97 -8.84 -10.33
C LEU A 32 -7.39 -10.03 -9.55
N GLY A 33 -8.11 -10.54 -8.56
CA GLY A 33 -7.71 -11.71 -7.78
C GLY A 33 -7.95 -13.05 -8.48
N ARG A 34 -8.79 -13.10 -9.54
CA ARG A 34 -9.30 -14.34 -10.13
C ARG A 34 -8.82 -14.63 -11.53
N ILE A 35 -8.57 -13.61 -12.36
CA ILE A 35 -8.18 -13.79 -13.76
C ILE A 35 -6.92 -12.99 -14.11
N PRO A 36 -6.15 -13.42 -15.14
CA PRO A 36 -5.01 -12.64 -15.61
C PRO A 36 -5.41 -11.22 -16.00
N LEU A 37 -4.53 -10.28 -15.71
CA LEU A 37 -4.77 -8.84 -15.84
C LEU A 37 -5.21 -8.38 -17.24
N GLU A 38 -4.65 -8.97 -18.28
CA GLU A 38 -4.98 -8.67 -19.67
C GLU A 38 -6.47 -8.92 -19.98
N PHE A 39 -7.12 -9.80 -19.23
CA PHE A 39 -8.54 -10.08 -19.35
C PHE A 39 -9.43 -9.22 -18.46
N VAL A 40 -8.88 -8.41 -17.56
CA VAL A 40 -9.66 -7.45 -16.77
C VAL A 40 -9.97 -6.23 -17.62
N THR A 41 -11.24 -6.07 -18.02
CA THR A 41 -11.72 -4.96 -18.86
C THR A 41 -12.85 -4.20 -18.18
N THR A 42 -13.05 -2.93 -18.53
CA THR A 42 -14.17 -2.11 -18.02
C THR A 42 -15.52 -2.77 -18.25
N SER A 43 -15.70 -3.45 -19.40
CA SER A 43 -16.94 -4.19 -19.72
C SER A 43 -17.16 -5.37 -18.76
N ARG A 44 -16.11 -6.11 -18.41
CA ARG A 44 -16.21 -7.20 -17.42
C ARG A 44 -16.47 -6.66 -16.02
N ILE A 45 -15.80 -5.57 -15.64
CA ILE A 45 -16.02 -4.91 -14.35
C ILE A 45 -17.48 -4.42 -14.25
N ALA A 46 -18.00 -3.76 -15.29
CA ALA A 46 -19.39 -3.31 -15.30
C ALA A 46 -20.38 -4.47 -15.16
N LYS A 47 -20.15 -5.58 -15.90
CA LYS A 47 -20.98 -6.79 -15.83
C LYS A 47 -20.95 -7.41 -14.43
N GLU A 48 -19.78 -7.58 -13.83
CA GLU A 48 -19.60 -8.13 -12.46
C GLU A 48 -20.27 -7.22 -11.42
N ALA A 49 -20.10 -5.89 -11.55
CA ALA A 49 -20.74 -4.90 -10.69
C ALA A 49 -22.26 -4.79 -10.90
N GLY A 50 -22.84 -5.48 -11.89
CA GLY A 50 -24.27 -5.44 -12.22
C GLY A 50 -24.76 -4.03 -12.65
N ILE A 51 -23.94 -3.30 -13.43
CA ILE A 51 -24.27 -1.98 -13.96
C ILE A 51 -24.02 -1.92 -15.47
N SER A 52 -24.60 -0.95 -16.14
CA SER A 52 -24.27 -0.72 -17.55
C SER A 52 -22.88 -0.11 -17.70
N ILE A 53 -22.22 -0.37 -18.84
CA ILE A 53 -20.91 0.22 -19.15
C ILE A 53 -20.96 1.76 -19.17
N GLY A 54 -22.05 2.35 -19.63
CA GLY A 54 -22.27 3.79 -19.60
C GLY A 54 -22.38 4.33 -18.17
N ALA A 55 -22.97 3.55 -17.24
CA ALA A 55 -22.99 3.92 -15.83
C ALA A 55 -21.60 3.88 -15.21
N LEU A 56 -20.75 2.88 -15.55
CA LEU A 56 -19.37 2.80 -15.08
C LEU A 56 -18.56 4.04 -15.52
N TYR A 57 -18.63 4.43 -16.80
CA TYR A 57 -17.91 5.60 -17.32
C TYR A 57 -18.37 6.94 -16.75
N ARG A 58 -19.51 7.00 -16.07
CA ARG A 58 -19.91 8.18 -15.28
C ARG A 58 -19.07 8.36 -14.03
N PHE A 59 -18.54 7.27 -13.46
CA PHE A 59 -17.72 7.29 -12.24
C PHE A 59 -16.22 7.27 -12.54
N TYR A 60 -15.77 6.45 -13.48
CA TYR A 60 -14.37 6.28 -13.82
C TYR A 60 -14.13 6.48 -15.31
N PRO A 61 -13.15 7.31 -15.70
CA PRO A 61 -12.86 7.61 -17.10
C PRO A 61 -12.33 6.41 -17.88
N ASP A 62 -11.61 5.52 -17.19
CA ASP A 62 -10.94 4.39 -17.80
C ASP A 62 -10.65 3.29 -16.76
N LYS A 63 -10.04 2.20 -17.21
CA LYS A 63 -9.64 1.07 -16.38
C LYS A 63 -8.57 1.47 -15.33
N GLN A 64 -7.63 2.32 -15.71
CA GLN A 64 -6.54 2.75 -14.83
C GLN A 64 -7.07 3.49 -13.61
N ALA A 65 -8.03 4.38 -13.78
CA ALA A 65 -8.67 5.11 -12.69
C ALA A 65 -9.38 4.16 -11.70
N ILE A 66 -9.94 3.04 -12.17
CA ILE A 66 -10.51 2.00 -11.30
C ILE A 66 -9.41 1.29 -10.51
N PHE A 67 -8.34 0.87 -11.18
CA PHE A 67 -7.21 0.20 -10.54
C PHE A 67 -6.56 1.08 -9.47
N ASP A 68 -6.34 2.35 -9.78
CA ASP A 68 -5.82 3.32 -8.83
C ASP A 68 -6.75 3.49 -7.62
N ALA A 69 -8.07 3.52 -7.83
CA ALA A 69 -9.03 3.63 -6.75
C ALA A 69 -9.07 2.35 -5.86
N VAL A 70 -8.92 1.16 -6.46
CA VAL A 70 -8.76 -0.11 -5.71
C VAL A 70 -7.48 -0.06 -4.88
N ALA A 71 -6.35 0.35 -5.47
CA ALA A 71 -5.08 0.48 -4.76
C ALA A 71 -5.16 1.47 -3.58
N VAL A 72 -5.76 2.64 -3.78
CA VAL A 72 -5.97 3.64 -2.71
C VAL A 72 -6.82 3.07 -1.58
N ARG A 73 -7.88 2.30 -1.90
CA ARG A 73 -8.70 1.61 -0.89
C ARG A 73 -7.87 0.64 -0.06
N HIS A 74 -7.06 -0.19 -0.70
CA HIS A 74 -6.18 -1.15 -0.02
C HIS A 74 -5.13 -0.46 0.86
N VAL A 75 -4.50 0.60 0.38
CA VAL A 75 -3.53 1.35 1.19
C VAL A 75 -4.17 1.89 2.47
N ARG A 76 -5.39 2.42 2.41
CA ARG A 76 -6.13 2.88 3.61
C ARG A 76 -6.44 1.73 4.57
N HIS A 77 -6.88 0.59 4.06
CA HIS A 77 -7.14 -0.59 4.89
C HIS A 77 -5.86 -1.08 5.55
N PHE A 78 -4.76 -1.15 4.79
CA PHE A 78 -3.46 -1.55 5.32
C PHE A 78 -2.95 -0.58 6.39
N GLN A 79 -3.10 0.73 6.20
CA GLN A 79 -2.73 1.73 7.20
C GLN A 79 -3.48 1.52 8.51
N THR A 80 -4.78 1.26 8.46
CA THR A 80 -5.58 0.96 9.64
C THR A 80 -5.14 -0.33 10.31
N TRP A 81 -4.85 -1.36 9.52
CA TRP A 81 -4.36 -2.63 10.05
C TRP A 81 -2.98 -2.50 10.70
N LEU A 82 -2.05 -1.82 10.04
CA LEU A 82 -0.72 -1.55 10.58
C LEU A 82 -0.78 -0.76 11.90
N GLU A 83 -1.66 0.21 11.97
CA GLU A 83 -1.89 0.98 13.20
C GLU A 83 -2.33 0.06 14.36
N LEU A 84 -3.28 -0.84 14.12
CA LEU A 84 -3.83 -1.72 15.13
C LEU A 84 -2.88 -2.85 15.53
N GLU A 85 -2.21 -3.48 14.56
CA GLU A 85 -1.43 -4.71 14.78
C GLU A 85 0.04 -4.44 15.13
N VAL A 86 0.58 -3.27 14.77
CA VAL A 86 2.00 -2.96 14.99
C VAL A 86 2.19 -1.73 15.85
N ILE A 87 1.59 -0.60 15.47
CA ILE A 87 1.88 0.68 16.11
C ILE A 87 1.33 0.72 17.54
N GLN A 88 0.03 0.44 17.72
CA GLN A 88 -0.60 0.50 19.05
C GLN A 88 -0.03 -0.53 20.05
N PRO A 89 0.21 -1.81 19.68
CA PRO A 89 0.87 -2.75 20.57
C PRO A 89 2.25 -2.27 21.00
N MET A 90 3.05 -1.80 20.05
CA MET A 90 4.39 -1.28 20.36
C MET A 90 4.34 -0.05 21.27
N GLU A 91 3.41 0.89 21.04
CA GLU A 91 3.23 2.04 21.92
C GLU A 91 2.85 1.65 23.35
N ARG A 92 2.05 0.60 23.50
CA ARG A 92 1.69 0.04 24.81
C ARG A 92 2.94 -0.51 25.51
N ASP A 93 3.71 -1.34 24.80
CA ASP A 93 4.95 -1.92 25.34
C ASP A 93 5.94 -0.83 25.79
N LEU A 94 6.07 0.25 25.00
CA LEU A 94 6.92 1.38 25.36
C LEU A 94 6.41 2.14 26.60
N LYS A 95 5.10 2.34 26.74
CA LYS A 95 4.50 3.02 27.92
C LYS A 95 4.66 2.19 29.19
N GLU A 96 4.57 0.87 29.07
CA GLU A 96 4.70 -0.07 30.18
C GLU A 96 6.18 -0.40 30.50
N ASN A 97 7.14 0.22 29.82
CA ASN A 97 8.59 -0.04 29.94
C ASN A 97 8.98 -1.53 29.74
N LEU A 98 8.25 -2.26 28.91
CA LEU A 98 8.47 -3.67 28.62
C LEU A 98 9.64 -3.93 27.65
N GLY A 99 10.81 -3.30 27.87
CA GLY A 99 12.04 -3.65 27.13
C GLY A 99 12.57 -2.60 26.16
N GLY A 100 12.00 -1.40 26.11
CA GLY A 100 12.44 -0.31 25.22
C GLY A 100 12.13 -0.53 23.74
N PHE A 101 12.47 0.47 22.92
CA PHE A 101 12.27 0.39 21.47
C PHE A 101 13.33 -0.50 20.81
N ASN A 102 12.88 -1.50 20.06
CA ASN A 102 13.73 -2.34 19.23
C ASN A 102 13.46 -2.05 17.73
N PRO A 103 14.36 -1.31 17.06
CA PRO A 103 14.19 -0.92 15.66
C PRO A 103 14.04 -2.11 14.71
N SER A 104 14.84 -3.17 14.92
CA SER A 104 14.81 -4.36 14.07
C SER A 104 13.48 -5.10 14.18
N LYS A 105 12.98 -5.28 15.41
CA LYS A 105 11.67 -5.91 15.65
C LYS A 105 10.54 -5.08 15.07
N PHE A 106 10.60 -3.76 15.23
CA PHE A 106 9.58 -2.86 14.68
C PHE A 106 9.49 -2.96 13.15
N LEU A 107 10.62 -2.81 12.45
CA LEU A 107 10.63 -2.87 10.99
C LEU A 107 10.27 -4.27 10.48
N ALA A 108 10.73 -5.32 11.15
CA ALA A 108 10.35 -6.69 10.81
C ALA A 108 8.82 -6.85 10.90
N ASN A 109 8.19 -6.42 11.98
CA ASN A 109 6.73 -6.49 12.14
C ASN A 109 6.00 -5.70 11.04
N VAL A 110 6.47 -4.50 10.68
CA VAL A 110 5.89 -3.70 9.58
C VAL A 110 5.96 -4.46 8.26
N ILE A 111 7.10 -5.04 7.95
CA ILE A 111 7.31 -5.81 6.71
C ILE A 111 6.46 -7.08 6.71
N ASP A 112 6.46 -7.85 7.80
CA ASP A 112 5.67 -9.07 7.91
C ASP A 112 4.18 -8.78 7.76
N THR A 113 3.68 -7.74 8.44
CA THR A 113 2.29 -7.29 8.31
C THR A 113 1.94 -6.93 6.85
N TYR A 114 2.87 -6.30 6.11
CA TYR A 114 2.64 -5.99 4.70
C TYR A 114 2.65 -7.23 3.81
N ILE A 115 3.55 -8.18 4.06
CA ILE A 115 3.58 -9.47 3.34
C ILE A 115 2.28 -10.26 3.59
N ASP A 116 1.85 -10.34 4.84
CA ASP A 116 0.59 -11.00 5.20
C ASP A 116 -0.62 -10.34 4.52
N TYR A 117 -0.60 -9.00 4.45
CA TYR A 117 -1.63 -8.25 3.73
C TYR A 117 -1.65 -8.57 2.24
N LEU A 118 -0.50 -8.65 1.58
CA LEU A 118 -0.38 -9.04 0.17
C LEU A 118 -0.85 -10.48 -0.07
N ASP A 119 -0.54 -11.39 0.85
CA ASP A 119 -0.95 -12.80 0.73
C ASP A 119 -2.46 -12.98 0.92
N GLN A 120 -3.09 -12.17 1.77
CA GLN A 120 -4.54 -12.17 1.99
C GLN A 120 -5.34 -11.38 0.93
N ASN A 121 -4.71 -10.48 0.19
CA ASN A 121 -5.35 -9.60 -0.79
C ASN A 121 -4.72 -9.76 -2.18
N PRO A 122 -5.05 -10.84 -2.93
CA PRO A 122 -4.45 -11.15 -4.22
C PRO A 122 -4.71 -10.08 -5.30
N ASP A 123 -5.82 -9.34 -5.19
CA ASP A 123 -6.15 -8.21 -6.04
C ASP A 123 -5.17 -7.04 -5.83
N PHE A 124 -4.90 -6.69 -4.58
CA PHE A 124 -3.91 -5.67 -4.26
C PHE A 124 -2.50 -6.12 -4.62
N ARG A 125 -2.17 -7.37 -4.35
CA ARG A 125 -0.89 -7.95 -4.76
C ARG A 125 -0.69 -7.86 -6.27
N ALA A 126 -1.70 -8.17 -7.08
CA ALA A 126 -1.64 -8.05 -8.54
C ALA A 126 -1.37 -6.61 -8.99
N LEU A 127 -2.00 -5.62 -8.34
CA LEU A 127 -1.80 -4.20 -8.63
C LEU A 127 -0.40 -3.71 -8.23
N ALA A 128 0.02 -4.00 -7.00
CA ALA A 128 1.27 -3.53 -6.41
C ALA A 128 2.49 -4.15 -7.13
N LEU A 129 2.53 -5.48 -7.23
CA LEU A 129 3.66 -6.20 -7.83
C LEU A 129 3.64 -6.15 -9.37
N GLY A 130 2.44 -6.06 -9.98
CA GLY A 130 2.26 -5.90 -11.43
C GLY A 130 2.58 -4.51 -11.97
N ARG A 131 2.98 -3.56 -11.11
CA ARG A 131 3.24 -2.16 -11.47
C ARG A 131 2.07 -1.47 -12.18
N LEU A 132 0.86 -1.78 -11.74
CA LEU A 132 -0.38 -1.33 -12.36
C LEU A 132 -0.97 -0.08 -11.72
N ILE A 133 -0.35 0.39 -10.67
CA ILE A 133 -0.70 1.66 -10.03
C ILE A 133 -0.05 2.79 -10.84
N SER A 134 -0.84 3.79 -11.22
CA SER A 134 -0.33 4.92 -12.00
C SER A 134 0.78 5.68 -11.26
N PRO A 135 1.75 6.27 -11.98
CA PRO A 135 2.85 7.02 -11.35
C PRO A 135 2.34 8.10 -10.38
N GLY A 136 1.34 8.89 -10.76
CA GLY A 136 0.79 9.94 -9.90
C GLY A 136 0.11 9.39 -8.64
N THR A 137 -0.55 8.24 -8.71
CA THR A 137 -1.13 7.57 -7.54
C THR A 137 -0.03 6.97 -6.67
N LYS A 138 0.96 6.31 -7.27
CA LYS A 138 2.11 5.76 -6.56
C LYS A 138 2.88 6.84 -5.83
N GLU A 139 3.16 7.97 -6.48
CA GLU A 139 3.87 9.10 -5.88
C GLU A 139 3.12 9.66 -4.65
N ARG A 140 1.80 9.79 -4.73
CA ARG A 140 0.98 10.19 -3.57
C ARG A 140 1.04 9.18 -2.42
N GLN A 141 1.07 7.89 -2.71
CA GLN A 141 1.14 6.83 -1.69
C GLN A 141 2.53 6.70 -1.07
N ALA A 142 3.58 6.95 -1.85
CA ALA A 142 4.98 6.93 -1.38
C ALA A 142 5.42 8.26 -0.75
N SER A 143 4.55 9.28 -0.72
CA SER A 143 4.87 10.58 -0.15
C SER A 143 5.05 10.51 1.38
N PRO A 144 6.08 11.14 1.95
CA PRO A 144 6.21 11.26 3.40
C PRO A 144 5.14 12.16 4.05
N VAL A 145 4.24 12.73 3.24
CA VAL A 145 3.07 13.51 3.71
C VAL A 145 1.79 12.67 3.66
N THR A 146 1.74 11.65 2.78
CA THR A 146 0.57 10.78 2.61
C THR A 146 1.02 9.32 2.45
N GLY A 147 0.15 8.38 2.73
CA GLY A 147 0.47 6.97 2.55
C GLY A 147 1.22 6.33 3.73
N LEU A 148 1.82 5.15 3.50
CA LEU A 148 2.56 4.41 4.50
C LEU A 148 3.81 5.14 5.03
N PRO A 149 4.63 5.79 4.20
CA PRO A 149 5.76 6.58 4.71
C PRO A 149 5.35 7.70 5.67
N ALA A 150 4.18 8.32 5.47
CA ALA A 150 3.68 9.35 6.38
C ALA A 150 3.38 8.78 7.77
N LEU A 151 2.79 7.60 7.84
CA LEU A 151 2.53 6.91 9.12
C LEU A 151 3.84 6.61 9.85
N LEU A 152 4.83 6.04 9.14
CA LEU A 152 6.15 5.77 9.70
C LEU A 152 6.86 7.06 10.12
N LYS A 153 6.75 8.13 9.32
CA LYS A 153 7.31 9.44 9.65
C LYS A 153 6.71 9.99 10.94
N SER A 154 5.38 10.05 11.05
CA SER A 154 4.70 10.51 12.27
C SER A 154 5.18 9.74 13.49
N PHE A 155 5.27 8.41 13.38
CA PHE A 155 5.79 7.59 14.45
C PHE A 155 7.24 7.96 14.83
N MET A 156 8.14 8.12 13.85
CA MET A 156 9.54 8.49 14.09
C MET A 156 9.67 9.87 14.76
N LEU A 157 8.87 10.86 14.33
CA LEU A 157 8.89 12.20 14.89
C LEU A 157 8.32 12.24 16.31
N GLU A 158 7.15 11.64 16.51
CA GLU A 158 6.39 11.78 17.76
C GLU A 158 6.89 10.87 18.86
N ARG A 159 7.30 9.64 18.51
CA ARG A 159 7.67 8.60 19.47
C ARG A 159 9.18 8.44 19.65
N LEU A 160 9.93 8.50 18.56
CA LEU A 160 11.39 8.39 18.61
C LEU A 160 12.08 9.75 18.72
N ARG A 161 11.31 10.86 18.62
CA ARG A 161 11.81 12.25 18.68
C ARG A 161 12.92 12.51 17.66
N ILE A 162 12.85 11.85 16.49
CA ILE A 162 13.78 12.08 15.39
C ILE A 162 13.42 13.45 14.76
N PRO A 163 14.40 14.32 14.50
CA PRO A 163 14.12 15.63 13.89
C PRO A 163 13.45 15.51 12.52
N ASN A 164 12.50 16.41 12.23
CA ASN A 164 11.88 16.51 10.91
C ASN A 164 12.82 17.23 9.95
N THR A 165 13.52 16.48 9.13
CA THR A 165 14.51 17.01 8.18
C THR A 165 14.23 16.51 6.77
N PRO A 166 14.71 17.21 5.71
CA PRO A 166 14.65 16.74 4.33
C PRO A 166 15.34 15.39 4.13
N GLU A 167 16.39 15.12 4.88
CA GLU A 167 17.15 13.87 4.85
C GLU A 167 16.28 12.70 5.33
N LEU A 168 15.47 12.89 6.39
CA LEU A 168 14.51 11.88 6.84
C LEU A 168 13.49 11.57 5.74
N ASP A 169 12.98 12.59 5.05
CA ASP A 169 12.04 12.40 3.94
C ASP A 169 12.68 11.61 2.79
N LEU A 170 13.92 11.93 2.46
CA LEU A 170 14.68 11.19 1.45
C LEU A 170 14.93 9.75 1.87
N MET A 171 15.33 9.51 3.12
CA MET A 171 15.54 8.16 3.68
C MET A 171 14.26 7.32 3.59
N LEU A 172 13.12 7.85 3.99
CA LEU A 172 11.83 7.16 3.91
C LEU A 172 11.42 6.84 2.47
N ARG A 173 11.68 7.74 1.53
CA ARG A 173 11.46 7.49 0.09
C ARG A 173 12.37 6.37 -0.42
N VAL A 174 13.67 6.41 -0.11
CA VAL A 174 14.62 5.36 -0.52
C VAL A 174 14.20 4.00 0.05
N VAL A 175 13.81 3.94 1.32
CA VAL A 175 13.32 2.70 1.95
C VAL A 175 12.06 2.18 1.26
N SER A 176 11.11 3.06 0.93
CA SER A 176 9.87 2.67 0.26
C SER A 176 10.12 2.12 -1.14
N GLU A 177 10.93 2.80 -1.95
CA GLU A 177 11.27 2.37 -3.31
C GLU A 177 12.08 1.06 -3.31
N ALA A 178 13.08 0.94 -2.41
CA ALA A 178 13.85 -0.28 -2.26
C ALA A 178 12.98 -1.44 -1.77
N GLY A 179 12.13 -1.19 -0.76
CA GLY A 179 11.21 -2.17 -0.21
C GLY A 179 10.25 -2.72 -1.26
N GLU A 180 9.60 -1.85 -2.05
CA GLU A 180 8.70 -2.28 -3.13
C GLU A 180 9.42 -3.19 -4.15
N ARG A 181 10.64 -2.82 -4.58
CA ARG A 181 11.37 -3.64 -5.54
C ARG A 181 11.81 -4.97 -4.96
N LEU A 182 12.26 -4.99 -3.71
CA LEU A 182 12.70 -6.22 -3.04
C LEU A 182 11.53 -7.15 -2.74
N ILE A 183 10.37 -6.62 -2.36
CA ILE A 183 9.14 -7.42 -2.20
C ILE A 183 8.74 -8.02 -3.55
N ALA A 184 8.72 -7.24 -4.64
CA ALA A 184 8.44 -7.79 -5.96
C ALA A 184 9.43 -8.90 -6.32
N PHE A 185 10.73 -8.70 -6.06
CA PHE A 185 11.76 -9.72 -6.27
C PHE A 185 11.56 -10.97 -5.40
N ALA A 186 11.09 -10.81 -4.17
CA ALA A 186 10.73 -11.93 -3.29
C ALA A 186 9.61 -12.79 -3.89
N TYR A 187 8.56 -12.16 -4.44
CA TYR A 187 7.47 -12.88 -5.11
C TYR A 187 7.83 -13.45 -6.50
N GLU A 188 8.93 -13.01 -7.11
CA GLU A 188 9.49 -13.59 -8.33
C GLU A 188 10.24 -14.91 -8.03
N GLN A 189 10.54 -15.24 -6.76
CA GLN A 189 11.28 -16.45 -6.42
C GLN A 189 10.44 -17.72 -6.67
N PRO A 190 11.05 -18.80 -7.21
CA PRO A 190 10.32 -20.00 -7.59
C PRO A 190 9.84 -20.83 -6.40
N THR A 191 10.38 -20.58 -5.19
CA THR A 191 10.03 -21.32 -3.98
C THR A 191 9.70 -20.38 -2.82
N ARG A 192 8.85 -20.85 -1.89
CA ARG A 192 8.57 -20.12 -0.66
C ARG A 192 9.83 -19.85 0.17
N ALA A 193 10.71 -20.85 0.28
CA ALA A 193 11.99 -20.68 1.00
C ALA A 193 12.85 -19.58 0.36
N GLY A 194 12.93 -19.50 -0.97
CA GLY A 194 13.64 -18.43 -1.67
C GLY A 194 13.00 -17.06 -1.40
N ARG A 195 11.66 -16.99 -1.40
CA ARG A 195 10.93 -15.77 -1.02
C ARG A 195 11.29 -15.31 0.39
N ASP A 196 11.22 -16.23 1.35
CA ASP A 196 11.46 -15.94 2.76
C ASP A 196 12.91 -15.46 2.98
N MET A 197 13.89 -16.06 2.30
CA MET A 197 15.29 -15.61 2.31
C MET A 197 15.45 -14.15 1.83
N VAL A 198 14.81 -13.79 0.72
CA VAL A 198 14.84 -12.41 0.21
C VAL A 198 14.21 -11.43 1.21
N ILE A 199 13.10 -11.81 1.83
CA ILE A 199 12.42 -10.99 2.85
C ILE A 199 13.33 -10.75 4.06
N GLU A 200 14.01 -11.78 4.56
CA GLU A 200 14.93 -11.64 5.70
C GLU A 200 16.14 -10.75 5.37
N GLU A 201 16.74 -10.89 4.18
CA GLU A 201 17.80 -9.99 3.72
C GLU A 201 17.33 -8.53 3.59
N MET A 202 16.13 -8.33 3.07
CA MET A 202 15.51 -7.02 2.97
C MET A 202 15.31 -6.39 4.36
N LYS A 203 14.77 -7.13 5.34
CA LYS A 203 14.59 -6.66 6.72
C LYS A 203 15.93 -6.21 7.30
N ARG A 204 16.98 -7.02 7.15
CA ARG A 204 18.32 -6.70 7.64
C ARG A 204 18.89 -5.43 7.00
N MET A 205 18.79 -5.34 5.67
CA MET A 205 19.30 -4.19 4.91
C MET A 205 18.57 -2.90 5.30
N LEU A 206 17.24 -2.90 5.30
CA LEU A 206 16.44 -1.70 5.59
C LEU A 206 16.58 -1.27 7.05
N THR A 207 16.68 -2.20 7.99
CA THR A 207 16.95 -1.89 9.41
C THR A 207 18.30 -1.20 9.58
N THR A 208 19.34 -1.72 8.94
CA THR A 208 20.69 -1.14 9.01
C THR A 208 20.68 0.27 8.43
N TYR A 209 20.03 0.47 7.30
CA TYR A 209 19.95 1.77 6.63
C TYR A 209 19.21 2.82 7.49
N LEU A 210 18.06 2.44 8.08
CA LEU A 210 17.21 3.39 8.82
C LEU A 210 17.74 3.71 10.22
N PHE A 211 18.40 2.76 10.90
CA PHE A 211 18.64 2.89 12.34
C PHE A 211 20.11 2.76 12.75
N VAL A 212 20.99 2.30 11.86
CA VAL A 212 22.42 2.09 12.17
C VAL A 212 23.29 3.10 11.44
N VAL A 213 22.97 3.45 10.21
CA VAL A 213 23.72 4.47 9.44
C VAL A 213 23.25 5.85 9.87
N PRO A 214 24.11 6.68 10.52
CA PRO A 214 23.70 8.03 10.91
C PRO A 214 23.36 8.86 9.66
N ALA A 215 22.24 9.60 9.71
CA ALA A 215 21.96 10.63 8.71
C ALA A 215 23.11 11.64 8.73
N ARG A 216 23.72 11.89 7.55
CA ARG A 216 24.82 12.85 7.38
C ARG A 216 24.32 14.27 7.41
#